data_70eb24cc2cf50926598c9fd0207e72a8
#
_entry.id   70eb24cc2cf50926598c9fd0207e72a8
#
_cell.length_a   1.000
_cell.length_b   1.000
_cell.length_c   1.000
_cell.angle_alpha   90.00
_cell.angle_beta   90.00
_cell.angle_gamma   90.00
#
_symmetry.space_group_name_H-M   'P 1'
#
loop_
_entity.id
_entity.type
_entity.pdbx_description
1 polymer ?
#
loop_
_entity_poly.entity_id
_entity_poly.type
_entity_poly.pdbx_seq_one_letter_code
_entity_poly.pdbx_strand_id
1 'polypeptide(L)'
;MSMRDKIEHAIQNQPCTVKELKQKFGGERGADRKVMEALDELVREAVVCQRQGVFFTVRSGRADKALLCKVVKLGKNFAFVMLEDGTSDIFIPGRFTKGAMPGDDVLVEKFEHPRVEGSDEGAILAILTEKNDLVGTVRRVEGRLRFVPDDCPAITMPLARDCEGGAKDGDKVAVEILNRGNRQEDHLSLIHI
;
A
#
# COMPACT_ATOMS: atom_id res chain seq x y z
N MET A 1 11.06 21.65 16.31
CA MET A 1 10.91 20.22 16.01
C MET A 1 9.48 20.01 15.53
N SER A 2 9.30 19.55 14.29
CA SER A 2 7.98 19.33 13.68
C SER A 2 7.23 18.18 14.40
N MET A 3 5.93 18.03 14.14
CA MET A 3 5.17 16.87 14.64
C MET A 3 5.77 15.56 14.11
N ARG A 4 6.16 15.55 12.83
CA ARG A 4 6.84 14.44 12.17
C ARG A 4 8.11 14.03 12.92
N ASP A 5 9.01 14.97 13.20
CA ASP A 5 10.29 14.68 13.90
C ASP A 5 10.05 14.12 15.32
N LYS A 6 9.05 14.63 16.01
CA LYS A 6 8.68 14.15 17.37
C LYS A 6 8.19 12.71 17.33
N ILE A 7 7.37 12.36 16.34
CA ILE A 7 6.81 11.01 16.17
C ILE A 7 7.92 10.04 15.74
N GLU A 8 8.74 10.42 14.76
CA GLU A 8 9.90 9.62 14.32
C GLU A 8 10.81 9.30 15.50
N HIS A 9 11.21 10.32 16.26
CA HIS A 9 12.05 10.14 17.44
C HIS A 9 11.40 9.25 18.51
N ALA A 10 10.08 9.37 18.73
CA ALA A 10 9.38 8.51 19.66
C ALA A 10 9.40 7.04 19.24
N ILE A 11 9.18 6.76 17.94
CA ILE A 11 9.19 5.41 17.39
C ILE A 11 10.61 4.84 17.35
N GLN A 12 11.63 5.66 17.10
CA GLN A 12 13.04 5.27 17.18
C GLN A 12 13.43 4.77 18.57
N ASN A 13 12.97 5.46 19.62
CA ASN A 13 13.27 5.09 21.00
C ASN A 13 12.51 3.83 21.43
N GLN A 14 11.25 3.69 21.02
CA GLN A 14 10.42 2.56 21.35
C GLN A 14 9.30 2.37 20.30
N PRO A 15 9.06 1.14 19.81
CA PRO A 15 7.90 0.87 18.97
C PRO A 15 6.61 1.32 19.65
N CYS A 16 5.76 2.04 18.92
CA CYS A 16 4.56 2.68 19.45
C CYS A 16 3.32 2.31 18.62
N THR A 17 2.17 2.26 19.29
CA THR A 17 0.85 2.20 18.64
C THR A 17 0.34 3.60 18.32
N VAL A 18 -0.64 3.72 17.39
CA VAL A 18 -1.34 5.00 17.15
C VAL A 18 -1.93 5.57 18.43
N LYS A 19 -2.48 4.71 19.29
CA LYS A 19 -3.09 5.13 20.56
C LYS A 19 -2.07 5.80 21.47
N GLU A 20 -0.88 5.21 21.63
CA GLU A 20 0.20 5.77 22.44
C GLU A 20 0.72 7.08 21.87
N LEU A 21 0.87 7.17 20.54
CA LEU A 21 1.30 8.40 19.87
C LEU A 21 0.28 9.53 20.04
N LYS A 22 -1.02 9.24 19.89
CA LYS A 22 -2.09 10.20 20.15
C LYS A 22 -2.15 10.62 21.62
N GLN A 23 -1.93 9.70 22.54
CA GLN A 23 -1.88 10.00 23.97
C GLN A 23 -0.69 10.91 24.32
N LYS A 24 0.45 10.70 23.65
CA LYS A 24 1.70 11.45 23.91
C LYS A 24 1.72 12.83 23.23
N PHE A 25 1.17 12.95 22.02
CA PHE A 25 1.25 14.14 21.17
C PHE A 25 -0.10 14.74 20.80
N GLY A 26 -1.19 14.08 21.20
CA GLY A 26 -2.56 14.57 21.10
C GLY A 26 -2.89 15.57 22.23
N GLY A 27 -4.16 15.88 22.35
CA GLY A 27 -4.65 16.74 23.46
C GLY A 27 -5.02 18.16 23.04
N GLU A 28 -4.49 18.69 21.97
CA GLU A 28 -4.92 19.95 21.36
C GLU A 28 -5.89 19.71 20.20
N ARG A 29 -6.75 20.67 19.92
CA ARG A 29 -7.72 20.58 18.81
C ARG A 29 -7.00 20.36 17.48
N GLY A 30 -7.22 19.20 16.85
CA GLY A 30 -6.61 18.85 15.58
C GLY A 30 -5.23 18.16 15.67
N ALA A 31 -4.68 17.94 16.88
CA ALA A 31 -3.39 17.26 17.05
C ALA A 31 -3.45 15.80 16.62
N ASP A 32 -4.56 15.10 16.85
CA ASP A 32 -4.77 13.73 16.39
C ASP A 32 -4.66 13.58 14.88
N ARG A 33 -5.17 14.57 14.13
CA ARG A 33 -5.05 14.60 12.67
C ARG A 33 -3.59 14.78 12.24
N LYS A 34 -2.86 15.70 12.88
CA LYS A 34 -1.44 15.93 12.61
C LYS A 34 -0.58 14.70 12.93
N VAL A 35 -0.95 13.93 13.97
CA VAL A 35 -0.29 12.65 14.28
C VAL A 35 -0.48 11.65 13.15
N MET A 36 -1.70 11.51 12.63
CA MET A 36 -1.98 10.59 11.52
C MET A 36 -1.28 11.03 10.23
N GLU A 37 -1.36 12.31 9.87
CA GLU A 37 -0.69 12.86 8.69
C GLU A 37 0.84 12.60 8.74
N ALA A 38 1.46 12.83 9.89
CA ALA A 38 2.88 12.58 10.07
C ALA A 38 3.25 11.08 10.02
N LEU A 39 2.40 10.20 10.54
CA LEU A 39 2.59 8.75 10.43
C LEU A 39 2.47 8.29 8.98
N ASP A 40 1.46 8.77 8.25
CA ASP A 40 1.26 8.41 6.85
C ASP A 40 2.45 8.87 5.99
N GLU A 41 3.00 10.05 6.27
CA GLU A 41 4.22 10.55 5.62
C GLU A 41 5.43 9.67 5.92
N LEU A 42 5.68 9.35 7.20
CA LEU A 42 6.80 8.48 7.61
C LEU A 42 6.70 7.06 7.05
N VAL A 43 5.49 6.51 6.93
CA VAL A 43 5.27 5.20 6.30
C VAL A 43 5.49 5.27 4.79
N ARG A 44 5.02 6.34 4.13
CA ARG A 44 5.22 6.54 2.68
C ARG A 44 6.69 6.70 2.32
N GLU A 45 7.45 7.38 3.16
CA GLU A 45 8.91 7.55 3.00
C GLU A 45 9.71 6.32 3.45
N ALA A 46 9.05 5.23 3.86
CA ALA A 46 9.68 4.03 4.40
C ALA A 46 10.63 4.28 5.59
N VAL A 47 10.41 5.35 6.34
CA VAL A 47 11.15 5.64 7.59
C VAL A 47 10.65 4.75 8.72
N VAL A 48 9.32 4.53 8.78
CA VAL A 48 8.67 3.63 9.73
C VAL A 48 7.79 2.61 9.00
N CYS A 49 7.62 1.44 9.62
CA CYS A 49 6.72 0.39 9.17
C CYS A 49 5.71 0.06 10.27
N GLN A 50 4.57 -0.49 9.89
CA GLN A 50 3.55 -0.96 10.83
C GLN A 50 3.39 -2.48 10.76
N ARG A 51 3.41 -3.13 11.93
CA ARG A 51 3.07 -4.55 12.08
C ARG A 51 2.12 -4.72 13.27
N GLN A 52 0.99 -5.39 13.06
CA GLN A 52 0.00 -5.64 14.12
C GLN A 52 -0.39 -4.38 14.94
N GLY A 53 -0.50 -3.24 14.24
CA GLY A 53 -0.87 -1.97 14.87
C GLY A 53 0.27 -1.23 15.58
N VAL A 54 1.48 -1.80 15.64
CA VAL A 54 2.67 -1.18 16.23
C VAL A 54 3.57 -0.64 15.14
N PHE A 55 4.00 0.62 15.28
CA PHE A 55 4.97 1.27 14.40
C PHE A 55 6.39 1.09 14.95
N PHE A 56 7.33 0.85 14.06
CA PHE A 56 8.76 0.74 14.35
C PHE A 56 9.57 1.29 13.17
N THR A 57 10.82 1.68 13.40
CA THR A 57 11.68 2.18 12.32
C THR A 57 12.12 1.05 11.40
N VAL A 58 12.26 1.35 10.11
CA VAL A 58 12.78 0.40 9.11
C VAL A 58 14.20 -0.10 9.47
N ARG A 59 14.96 0.73 10.16
CA ARG A 59 16.33 0.41 10.63
C ARG A 59 16.37 -0.35 11.97
N SER A 60 15.22 -0.61 12.60
CA SER A 60 15.20 -1.45 13.80
C SER A 60 15.47 -2.91 13.45
N GLY A 61 15.98 -3.72 14.40
CA GLY A 61 16.27 -5.13 14.17
C GLY A 61 15.09 -5.99 13.70
N ARG A 62 13.86 -5.47 13.74
CA ARG A 62 12.68 -6.09 13.13
C ARG A 62 12.59 -5.86 11.63
N ALA A 63 13.10 -4.71 11.15
CA ALA A 63 13.14 -4.40 9.73
C ALA A 63 14.37 -5.04 9.04
N ASP A 64 15.42 -5.39 9.79
CA ASP A 64 16.60 -6.08 9.25
C ASP A 64 16.28 -7.45 8.63
N LYS A 65 15.12 -8.04 8.99
CA LYS A 65 14.58 -9.27 8.36
C LYS A 65 13.64 -8.99 7.19
N ALA A 66 13.40 -7.73 6.87
CA ALA A 66 12.53 -7.38 5.76
C ALA A 66 13.27 -7.50 4.43
N LEU A 67 12.55 -8.01 3.44
CA LEU A 67 13.05 -8.27 2.10
C LEU A 67 12.56 -7.20 1.15
N LEU A 68 13.44 -6.70 0.30
CA LEU A 68 13.06 -5.83 -0.79
C LEU A 68 12.49 -6.68 -1.94
N CYS A 69 11.27 -6.38 -2.32
CA CYS A 69 10.52 -7.14 -3.32
C CYS A 69 9.80 -6.20 -4.28
N LYS A 70 9.42 -6.75 -5.44
CA LYS A 70 8.53 -6.09 -6.41
C LYS A 70 7.21 -6.84 -6.49
N VAL A 71 6.09 -6.12 -6.49
CA VAL A 71 4.78 -6.72 -6.73
C VAL A 71 4.69 -7.13 -8.20
N VAL A 72 4.56 -8.44 -8.45
CA VAL A 72 4.52 -8.99 -9.82
C VAL A 72 3.14 -9.42 -10.25
N LYS A 73 2.29 -9.83 -9.30
CA LYS A 73 0.93 -10.28 -9.60
C LYS A 73 -0.03 -9.88 -8.49
N LEU A 74 -1.23 -9.50 -8.88
CA LEU A 74 -2.30 -9.14 -7.96
C LEU A 74 -3.56 -9.91 -8.34
N GLY A 75 -4.16 -10.57 -7.36
CA GLY A 75 -5.47 -11.21 -7.46
C GLY A 75 -6.48 -10.51 -6.55
N LYS A 76 -7.72 -10.94 -6.56
CA LYS A 76 -8.80 -10.32 -5.78
C LYS A 76 -8.50 -10.26 -4.27
N ASN A 77 -7.86 -11.29 -3.72
CA ASN A 77 -7.58 -11.42 -2.28
C ASN A 77 -6.14 -11.85 -1.99
N PHE A 78 -5.21 -11.59 -2.88
CA PHE A 78 -3.80 -11.93 -2.70
C PHE A 78 -2.91 -11.14 -3.64
N ALA A 79 -1.63 -11.09 -3.33
CA ALA A 79 -0.58 -10.67 -4.26
C ALA A 79 0.56 -11.68 -4.25
N PHE A 80 1.36 -11.69 -5.32
CA PHE A 80 2.69 -12.28 -5.34
C PHE A 80 3.71 -11.16 -5.47
N VAL A 81 4.73 -11.25 -4.67
CA VAL A 81 5.89 -10.37 -4.75
C VAL A 81 7.13 -11.20 -5.03
N MET A 82 8.01 -10.69 -5.86
CA MET A 82 9.25 -11.33 -6.24
C MET A 82 10.42 -10.62 -5.56
N LEU A 83 11.38 -11.38 -5.05
CA LEU A 83 12.64 -10.83 -4.57
C LEU A 83 13.37 -10.10 -5.69
N GLU A 84 14.13 -9.07 -5.35
CA GLU A 84 14.88 -8.25 -6.32
C GLU A 84 15.85 -9.10 -7.17
N ASP A 85 16.38 -10.17 -6.60
CA ASP A 85 17.24 -11.13 -7.31
C ASP A 85 16.49 -12.13 -8.19
N GLY A 86 15.15 -12.11 -8.20
CA GLY A 86 14.30 -12.98 -9.01
C GLY A 86 14.26 -14.45 -8.56
N THR A 87 14.79 -14.77 -7.39
CA THR A 87 14.98 -16.18 -6.95
C THR A 87 13.74 -16.84 -6.40
N SER A 88 12.80 -16.10 -5.82
CA SER A 88 11.57 -16.67 -5.27
C SER A 88 10.41 -15.68 -5.24
N ASP A 89 9.21 -16.24 -5.37
CA ASP A 89 7.96 -15.50 -5.18
C ASP A 89 7.43 -15.73 -3.77
N ILE A 90 6.95 -14.65 -3.13
CA ILE A 90 6.33 -14.70 -1.82
C ILE A 90 4.84 -14.43 -1.99
N PHE A 91 4.01 -15.31 -1.46
CA PHE A 91 2.57 -15.13 -1.42
C PHE A 91 2.17 -14.15 -0.31
N ILE A 92 1.38 -13.13 -0.66
CA ILE A 92 0.87 -12.12 0.25
C ILE A 92 -0.66 -12.24 0.34
N PRO A 93 -1.23 -12.68 1.46
CA PRO A 93 -2.69 -12.70 1.64
C PRO A 93 -3.27 -11.29 1.56
N GLY A 94 -4.50 -11.14 1.02
CA GLY A 94 -5.11 -9.86 0.70
C GLY A 94 -5.14 -8.83 1.83
N ARG A 95 -5.34 -9.30 3.07
CA ARG A 95 -5.31 -8.42 4.26
C ARG A 95 -3.94 -7.78 4.55
N PHE A 96 -2.87 -8.28 3.92
CA PHE A 96 -1.50 -7.81 4.12
C PHE A 96 -0.91 -7.12 2.89
N THR A 97 -1.71 -6.89 1.84
CA THR A 97 -1.25 -6.24 0.59
C THR A 97 -1.09 -4.73 0.71
N LYS A 98 -1.72 -4.09 1.70
CA LYS A 98 -1.71 -2.63 1.92
C LYS A 98 -2.08 -1.78 0.69
N GLY A 99 -2.86 -2.35 -0.24
CA GLY A 99 -3.22 -1.65 -1.47
C GLY A 99 -2.09 -1.59 -2.51
N ALA A 100 -1.02 -2.36 -2.34
CA ALA A 100 0.08 -2.40 -3.30
C ALA A 100 -0.39 -2.90 -4.67
N MET A 101 0.19 -2.31 -5.73
CA MET A 101 -0.14 -2.56 -7.12
C MET A 101 1.02 -3.24 -7.86
N PRO A 102 0.75 -3.96 -8.96
CA PRO A 102 1.82 -4.52 -9.78
C PRO A 102 2.82 -3.45 -10.23
N GLY A 103 4.11 -3.76 -10.05
CA GLY A 103 5.21 -2.85 -10.34
C GLY A 103 5.67 -2.00 -9.15
N ASP A 104 4.94 -1.99 -8.03
CA ASP A 104 5.40 -1.33 -6.80
C ASP A 104 6.61 -2.07 -6.21
N ASP A 105 7.56 -1.29 -5.68
CA ASP A 105 8.61 -1.83 -4.83
C ASP A 105 8.12 -1.80 -3.38
N VAL A 106 8.26 -2.92 -2.70
CA VAL A 106 7.68 -3.14 -1.38
C VAL A 106 8.68 -3.78 -0.41
N LEU A 107 8.55 -3.46 0.85
CA LEU A 107 9.25 -4.14 1.92
C LEU A 107 8.36 -5.24 2.48
N VAL A 108 8.88 -6.47 2.54
CA VAL A 108 8.11 -7.66 2.92
C VAL A 108 8.78 -8.40 4.06
N GLU A 109 7.98 -8.87 4.99
CA GLU A 109 8.41 -9.80 6.04
C GLU A 109 7.79 -11.17 5.79
N LYS A 110 8.63 -12.21 5.72
CA LYS A 110 8.17 -13.60 5.65
C LYS A 110 7.58 -14.05 6.99
N PHE A 111 6.54 -14.87 6.93
CA PHE A 111 5.99 -15.53 8.11
C PHE A 111 6.88 -16.71 8.52
N GLU A 112 7.14 -16.85 9.80
CA GLU A 112 7.88 -18.01 10.35
C GLU A 112 7.07 -19.30 10.17
N HIS A 113 5.74 -19.20 10.20
CA HIS A 113 4.81 -20.32 10.05
C HIS A 113 3.81 -20.01 8.92
N PRO A 114 4.14 -20.32 7.66
CA PRO A 114 3.22 -20.17 6.55
C PRO A 114 2.04 -21.17 6.69
N ARG A 115 0.91 -20.85 6.08
CA ARG A 115 -0.27 -21.73 6.12
C ARG A 115 -0.09 -22.99 5.31
N VAL A 116 0.71 -22.91 4.25
CA VAL A 116 1.06 -24.03 3.39
C VAL A 116 2.51 -24.36 3.62
N GLU A 117 2.79 -25.55 4.11
CA GLU A 117 4.14 -26.02 4.37
C GLU A 117 4.97 -26.03 3.07
N GLY A 118 6.16 -25.47 3.12
CA GLY A 118 7.05 -25.37 1.97
C GLY A 118 6.78 -24.20 1.02
N SER A 119 5.79 -23.34 1.33
CA SER A 119 5.56 -22.07 0.59
C SER A 119 6.12 -20.87 1.33
N ASP A 120 6.59 -19.88 0.59
CA ASP A 120 6.92 -18.57 1.14
C ASP A 120 5.64 -17.74 1.25
N GLU A 121 5.26 -17.37 2.47
CA GLU A 121 4.13 -16.49 2.77
C GLU A 121 4.60 -15.30 3.61
N GLY A 122 4.03 -14.11 3.39
CA GLY A 122 4.48 -12.92 4.11
C GLY A 122 3.46 -11.79 4.16
N ALA A 123 3.91 -10.65 4.68
CA ALA A 123 3.15 -9.41 4.75
C ALA A 123 3.95 -8.25 4.18
N ILE A 124 3.30 -7.37 3.43
CA ILE A 124 3.89 -6.09 3.03
C ILE A 124 3.95 -5.19 4.27
N LEU A 125 5.15 -4.72 4.60
CA LEU A 125 5.40 -3.79 5.69
C LEU A 125 5.24 -2.34 5.23
N ALA A 126 5.78 -2.02 4.05
CA ALA A 126 5.72 -0.69 3.44
C ALA A 126 5.74 -0.80 1.91
N ILE A 127 5.15 0.19 1.24
CA ILE A 127 5.32 0.44 -0.19
C ILE A 127 6.40 1.52 -0.31
N LEU A 128 7.51 1.19 -0.98
CA LEU A 128 8.69 2.05 -1.11
C LEU A 128 8.58 2.99 -2.31
N THR A 129 8.12 2.43 -3.43
CA THR A 129 7.91 3.15 -4.69
C THR A 129 6.55 2.77 -5.24
N GLU A 130 5.71 3.76 -5.51
CA GLU A 130 4.37 3.57 -6.05
C GLU A 130 4.37 3.73 -7.58
N LYS A 131 3.83 2.73 -8.29
CA LYS A 131 3.53 2.84 -9.70
C LYS A 131 2.09 3.34 -9.85
N ASN A 132 1.92 4.61 -10.19
CA ASN A 132 0.59 5.24 -10.28
C ASN A 132 0.01 5.24 -11.69
N ASP A 133 0.84 5.10 -12.74
CA ASP A 133 0.40 5.07 -14.12
C ASP A 133 0.03 3.65 -14.54
N LEU A 134 -1.21 3.46 -14.94
CA LEU A 134 -1.75 2.16 -15.35
C LEU A 134 -2.43 2.25 -16.70
N VAL A 135 -2.34 1.17 -17.47
CA VAL A 135 -3.10 0.98 -18.73
C VAL A 135 -4.14 -0.10 -18.50
N GLY A 136 -5.32 0.09 -19.06
CA GLY A 136 -6.41 -0.86 -18.92
C GLY A 136 -7.64 -0.50 -19.74
N THR A 137 -8.75 -1.13 -19.39
CA THR A 137 -10.00 -0.99 -20.11
C THR A 137 -11.09 -0.44 -19.19
N VAL A 138 -11.85 0.53 -19.68
CA VAL A 138 -13.06 0.99 -19.02
C VAL A 138 -14.16 -0.04 -19.20
N ARG A 139 -14.81 -0.43 -18.10
CA ARG A 139 -15.93 -1.39 -18.10
C ARG A 139 -17.11 -0.86 -17.29
N ARG A 140 -18.31 -1.15 -17.77
CA ARG A 140 -19.54 -0.87 -17.03
C ARG A 140 -19.83 -2.00 -16.04
N VAL A 141 -19.68 -1.70 -14.76
CA VAL A 141 -19.96 -2.64 -13.65
C VAL A 141 -21.05 -2.01 -12.79
N GLU A 142 -22.15 -2.72 -12.57
CA GLU A 142 -23.31 -2.24 -11.78
C GLU A 142 -23.78 -0.84 -12.20
N GLY A 143 -23.83 -0.58 -13.52
CA GLY A 143 -24.30 0.68 -14.09
C GLY A 143 -23.29 1.85 -14.05
N ARG A 144 -22.11 1.67 -13.46
CA ARG A 144 -21.05 2.69 -13.37
C ARG A 144 -19.84 2.30 -14.22
N LEU A 145 -19.15 3.30 -14.77
CA LEU A 145 -17.86 3.06 -15.41
C LEU A 145 -16.80 2.82 -14.34
N ARG A 146 -16.02 1.79 -14.54
CA ARG A 146 -14.88 1.40 -13.70
C ARG A 146 -13.68 1.09 -14.58
N PHE A 147 -12.51 1.30 -14.05
CA PHE A 147 -11.26 0.94 -14.71
C PHE A 147 -10.84 -0.48 -14.31
N VAL A 148 -10.43 -1.25 -15.31
CA VAL A 148 -9.90 -2.61 -15.16
C VAL A 148 -8.47 -2.62 -15.69
N PRO A 149 -7.43 -2.69 -14.82
CA PRO A 149 -6.05 -2.71 -15.27
C PRO A 149 -5.72 -3.97 -16.07
N ASP A 150 -4.88 -3.85 -17.10
CA ASP A 150 -4.46 -5.00 -17.92
C ASP A 150 -3.60 -5.98 -17.12
N ASP A 151 -2.74 -5.45 -16.26
CA ASP A 151 -1.81 -6.26 -15.43
C ASP A 151 -2.54 -7.00 -14.28
N CYS A 152 -3.77 -6.60 -13.93
CA CYS A 152 -4.55 -7.24 -12.87
C CYS A 152 -6.07 -7.18 -13.15
N PRO A 153 -6.57 -7.93 -14.14
CA PRO A 153 -7.97 -7.88 -14.58
C PRO A 153 -8.97 -8.39 -13.54
N ALA A 154 -8.48 -8.99 -12.45
CA ALA A 154 -9.33 -9.42 -11.33
C ALA A 154 -9.80 -8.26 -10.44
N ILE A 155 -9.29 -7.05 -10.66
CA ILE A 155 -9.56 -5.88 -9.84
C ILE A 155 -10.28 -4.84 -10.69
N THR A 156 -11.20 -4.11 -10.08
CA THR A 156 -11.87 -2.96 -10.69
C THR A 156 -11.72 -1.75 -9.79
N MET A 157 -11.33 -0.62 -10.37
CA MET A 157 -11.14 0.64 -9.64
C MET A 157 -12.22 1.64 -10.00
N PRO A 158 -12.72 2.45 -9.05
CA PRO A 158 -13.58 3.56 -9.35
C PRO A 158 -12.80 4.64 -10.12
N LEU A 159 -13.49 5.30 -11.06
CA LEU A 159 -13.03 6.52 -11.69
C LEU A 159 -13.43 7.72 -10.82
N ALA A 160 -12.59 8.74 -10.74
CA ALA A 160 -12.92 9.97 -10.06
C ALA A 160 -14.11 10.66 -10.77
N ARG A 161 -14.97 11.31 -10.00
CA ARG A 161 -16.10 12.05 -10.56
C ARG A 161 -15.58 13.12 -11.51
N ASP A 162 -16.26 13.29 -12.63
CA ASP A 162 -15.95 14.28 -13.67
C ASP A 162 -14.57 14.09 -14.34
N CYS A 163 -13.93 12.95 -14.10
CA CYS A 163 -12.61 12.62 -14.64
C CYS A 163 -12.68 11.44 -15.64
N GLU A 164 -13.86 11.15 -16.17
CA GLU A 164 -14.07 10.04 -17.12
C GLU A 164 -13.55 10.35 -18.52
N GLY A 165 -13.17 11.62 -18.80
CA GLY A 165 -12.57 12.05 -20.06
C GLY A 165 -13.42 11.74 -21.30
N GLY A 166 -14.72 11.48 -21.14
CA GLY A 166 -15.60 11.03 -22.22
C GLY A 166 -15.45 9.56 -22.61
N ALA A 167 -14.69 8.77 -21.82
CA ALA A 167 -14.47 7.35 -22.06
C ALA A 167 -15.78 6.56 -21.99
N LYS A 168 -15.87 5.53 -22.82
CA LYS A 168 -17.02 4.63 -22.94
C LYS A 168 -16.63 3.22 -22.52
N ASP A 169 -17.66 2.39 -22.28
CA ASP A 169 -17.46 0.96 -22.03
C ASP A 169 -16.73 0.31 -23.21
N GLY A 170 -15.62 -0.34 -22.92
CA GLY A 170 -14.73 -0.99 -23.87
C GLY A 170 -13.49 -0.18 -24.28
N ASP A 171 -13.42 1.10 -23.94
CA ASP A 171 -12.28 1.94 -24.33
C ASP A 171 -11.01 1.55 -23.57
N LYS A 172 -9.88 1.53 -24.29
CA LYS A 172 -8.54 1.43 -23.73
C LYS A 172 -8.07 2.82 -23.31
N VAL A 173 -7.64 2.92 -22.05
CA VAL A 173 -7.24 4.20 -21.45
C VAL A 173 -5.98 4.04 -20.60
N ALA A 174 -5.24 5.12 -20.48
CA ALA A 174 -4.23 5.27 -19.43
C ALA A 174 -4.85 6.05 -18.26
N VAL A 175 -4.57 5.62 -17.06
CA VAL A 175 -5.04 6.28 -15.83
C VAL A 175 -3.90 6.52 -14.88
N GLU A 176 -4.04 7.58 -14.09
CA GLU A 176 -3.20 7.82 -12.91
C GLU A 176 -4.01 7.56 -11.65
N ILE A 177 -3.40 6.88 -10.68
CA ILE A 177 -4.00 6.70 -9.36
C ILE A 177 -3.79 7.99 -8.56
N LEU A 178 -4.88 8.72 -8.32
CA LEU A 178 -4.86 9.97 -7.56
C LEU A 178 -4.78 9.75 -6.06
N ASN A 179 -5.38 8.67 -5.58
CA ASN A 179 -5.41 8.34 -4.17
C ASN A 179 -5.38 6.82 -4.00
N ARG A 180 -4.46 6.34 -3.20
CA ARG A 180 -4.35 4.93 -2.83
C ARG A 180 -5.06 4.67 -1.52
N GLY A 181 -6.05 3.77 -1.57
CA GLY A 181 -6.67 3.21 -0.38
C GLY A 181 -5.85 2.03 0.18
N ASN A 182 -6.26 1.54 1.33
CA ASN A 182 -5.66 0.34 1.93
C ASN A 182 -6.01 -0.95 1.16
N ARG A 183 -7.01 -0.88 0.28
CA ARG A 183 -7.42 -1.92 -0.65
C ARG A 183 -7.41 -1.35 -2.06
N GLN A 184 -7.10 -2.17 -3.03
CA GLN A 184 -7.05 -1.78 -4.43
C GLN A 184 -8.42 -1.28 -4.95
N GLU A 185 -9.51 -1.79 -4.41
CA GLU A 185 -10.88 -1.39 -4.76
C GLU A 185 -11.21 0.05 -4.31
N ASP A 186 -10.45 0.59 -3.37
CA ASP A 186 -10.62 1.93 -2.82
C ASP A 186 -9.71 2.97 -3.52
N HIS A 187 -8.88 2.53 -4.48
CA HIS A 187 -8.05 3.44 -5.26
C HIS A 187 -8.92 4.32 -6.15
N LEU A 188 -8.65 5.62 -6.15
CA LEU A 188 -9.31 6.57 -7.01
C LEU A 188 -8.40 6.90 -8.20
N SER A 189 -8.90 6.75 -9.42
CA SER A 189 -8.13 6.95 -10.66
C SER A 189 -8.69 8.06 -11.54
N LEU A 190 -7.81 8.71 -12.28
CA LEU A 190 -8.08 9.74 -13.27
C LEU A 190 -7.68 9.22 -14.66
N ILE A 191 -8.53 9.39 -15.66
CA ILE A 191 -8.20 9.06 -17.04
C ILE A 191 -7.35 10.18 -17.65
N HIS A 192 -6.18 9.82 -18.17
CA HIS A 192 -5.42 10.64 -19.10
C HIS A 192 -5.74 10.21 -20.53
N ILE A 193 -6.20 11.15 -21.33
CA ILE A 193 -6.47 10.99 -22.78
C ILE A 193 -5.27 11.48 -23.56
#